data_6ef6ed00684f92e98dc3727663ed09cc
#
_entry.id   6ef6ed00684f92e98dc3727663ed09cc
#
_cell.length_a   1.000
_cell.length_b   1.000
_cell.length_c   1.000
_cell.angle_alpha   90.00
_cell.angle_beta   90.00
_cell.angle_gamma   90.00
#
_symmetry.space_group_name_H-M   'P 1'
#
loop_
_entity.id
_entity.type
_entity.pdbx_description
1 polymer ?
#
loop_
_entity_poly.entity_id
_entity_poly.type
_entity_poly.pdbx_seq_one_letter_code
_entity_poly.pdbx_strand_id
1 'polypeptide(L)'
;MTDNFYLVINEKNSRVARWLLRYFDREPVWEDLTSVNLKAFSKYLLKNISPNSTKTYLAELKSVINLYKEEVNIPCKNLKTALKPAKVVKSTHCYLNVADLEKLESLEGLTKSQQNVRDIFLLQAWTGCRLSDAIELTPANINGNILSYTSKKTQTFASIPVKPLVGRIIERLPHIKVLTKACYNRAIGIICEKAGINEPINLTKSGKRITIPKYEGVSSHTARRSFATNLYEAGIPINKISYMMGHSSTAMTERYICSNMELSNEVMEFFK
;
A
#
# COMPACT_ATOMS: atom_id res chain seq x y z
N MET A 1 2.77 -35.85 17.44
CA MET A 1 2.04 -34.91 18.34
C MET A 1 1.45 -33.85 17.44
N THR A 2 0.13 -33.71 17.41
CA THR A 2 -0.54 -32.65 16.65
C THR A 2 -0.21 -31.32 17.30
N ASP A 3 0.41 -30.42 16.55
CA ASP A 3 0.82 -29.12 17.06
C ASP A 3 -0.40 -28.33 17.61
N ASN A 4 -0.17 -27.59 18.70
CA ASN A 4 -1.20 -26.74 19.29
C ASN A 4 -1.65 -25.69 18.24
N PHE A 5 -2.96 -25.58 17.98
CA PHE A 5 -3.51 -24.66 16.96
C PHE A 5 -3.05 -23.22 17.17
N TYR A 6 -3.08 -22.73 18.42
CA TYR A 6 -2.67 -21.35 18.70
C TYR A 6 -1.20 -21.10 18.38
N LEU A 7 -0.32 -22.04 18.70
CA LEU A 7 1.10 -21.92 18.37
C LEU A 7 1.32 -21.90 16.86
N VAL A 8 0.65 -22.80 16.13
CA VAL A 8 0.73 -22.86 14.66
C VAL A 8 0.25 -21.56 14.02
N ILE A 9 -0.92 -21.03 14.41
CA ILE A 9 -1.44 -19.80 13.82
C ILE A 9 -0.61 -18.58 14.23
N ASN A 10 -0.04 -18.58 15.45
CA ASN A 10 0.81 -17.47 15.91
C ASN A 10 2.13 -17.42 15.14
N GLU A 11 2.74 -18.57 14.86
CA GLU A 11 3.94 -18.66 14.03
C GLU A 11 3.67 -18.17 12.59
N LYS A 12 2.61 -18.66 11.95
CA LYS A 12 2.25 -18.30 10.58
C LYS A 12 1.70 -16.87 10.48
N ASN A 13 0.87 -16.43 11.44
CA ASN A 13 0.25 -15.12 11.45
C ASN A 13 -0.14 -14.62 12.85
N SER A 14 0.81 -13.98 13.53
CA SER A 14 0.63 -13.44 14.88
C SER A 14 -0.52 -12.41 15.02
N ARG A 15 -0.95 -11.77 13.91
CA ARG A 15 -2.09 -10.84 13.93
C ARG A 15 -3.42 -11.58 14.05
N VAL A 16 -3.60 -12.65 13.28
CA VAL A 16 -4.80 -13.48 13.36
C VAL A 16 -4.87 -14.18 14.72
N ALA A 17 -3.73 -14.71 15.19
CA ALA A 17 -3.64 -15.33 16.51
C ALA A 17 -4.11 -14.40 17.63
N ARG A 18 -3.65 -13.13 17.65
CA ARG A 18 -4.10 -12.13 18.63
C ARG A 18 -5.61 -11.84 18.59
N TRP A 19 -6.22 -11.87 17.42
CA TRP A 19 -7.66 -11.69 17.29
C TRP A 19 -8.45 -12.92 17.78
N LEU A 20 -7.92 -14.12 17.54
CA LEU A 20 -8.49 -15.36 18.07
C LEU A 20 -8.39 -15.41 19.58
N LEU A 21 -7.23 -15.07 20.15
CA LEU A 21 -7.02 -14.99 21.60
C LEU A 21 -8.04 -14.02 22.25
N ARG A 22 -8.25 -12.84 21.67
CA ARG A 22 -9.23 -11.87 22.18
C ARG A 22 -10.69 -12.35 22.06
N TYR A 23 -11.00 -13.14 21.04
CA TYR A 23 -12.34 -13.63 20.81
C TYR A 23 -12.70 -14.77 21.75
N PHE A 24 -11.78 -15.71 21.97
CA PHE A 24 -11.99 -16.87 22.83
C PHE A 24 -11.65 -16.59 24.31
N ASP A 25 -11.01 -15.47 24.61
CA ASP A 25 -10.45 -15.11 25.94
C ASP A 25 -9.51 -16.20 26.51
N ARG A 26 -8.95 -17.02 25.64
CA ARG A 26 -7.94 -18.06 25.90
C ARG A 26 -7.28 -18.47 24.58
N GLU A 27 -6.22 -19.25 24.68
CA GLU A 27 -5.62 -19.88 23.52
C GLU A 27 -6.59 -20.91 22.91
N PRO A 28 -7.04 -20.73 21.65
CA PRO A 28 -7.95 -21.66 21.00
C PRO A 28 -7.24 -22.96 20.62
N VAL A 29 -8.01 -24.05 20.65
CA VAL A 29 -7.59 -25.38 20.21
C VAL A 29 -8.30 -25.76 18.92
N TRP A 30 -7.89 -26.87 18.27
CA TRP A 30 -8.49 -27.33 17.01
C TRP A 30 -10.00 -27.63 17.14
N GLU A 31 -10.44 -28.11 18.26
CA GLU A 31 -11.83 -28.44 18.60
C GLU A 31 -12.73 -27.19 18.63
N ASP A 32 -12.16 -25.99 18.87
CA ASP A 32 -12.91 -24.73 18.84
C ASP A 32 -13.30 -24.31 17.42
N LEU A 33 -12.70 -24.89 16.39
CA LEU A 33 -12.93 -24.53 15.01
C LEU A 33 -14.25 -25.11 14.47
N THR A 34 -15.33 -24.96 15.22
CA THR A 34 -16.67 -25.33 14.77
C THR A 34 -17.21 -24.33 13.76
N SER A 35 -18.17 -24.74 12.95
CA SER A 35 -18.84 -23.82 12.00
C SER A 35 -19.50 -22.64 12.69
N VAL A 36 -19.99 -22.83 13.92
CA VAL A 36 -20.63 -21.79 14.73
C VAL A 36 -19.61 -20.76 15.17
N ASN A 37 -18.51 -21.21 15.80
CA ASN A 37 -17.45 -20.33 16.31
C ASN A 37 -16.77 -19.56 15.18
N LEU A 38 -16.47 -20.18 14.05
CA LEU A 38 -15.84 -19.53 12.90
C LEU A 38 -16.76 -18.45 12.27
N LYS A 39 -18.07 -18.70 12.18
CA LYS A 39 -19.04 -17.68 11.74
C LYS A 39 -19.13 -16.52 12.75
N ALA A 40 -19.16 -16.82 14.04
CA ALA A 40 -19.21 -15.81 15.09
C ALA A 40 -17.91 -14.98 15.12
N PHE A 41 -16.75 -15.61 15.02
CA PHE A 41 -15.45 -14.93 14.88
C PHE A 41 -15.38 -14.01 13.66
N SER A 42 -15.91 -14.45 12.50
CA SER A 42 -16.01 -13.62 11.30
C SER A 42 -16.83 -12.34 11.56
N LYS A 43 -17.99 -12.46 12.24
CA LYS A 43 -18.80 -11.31 12.64
C LYS A 43 -18.08 -10.41 13.65
N TYR A 44 -17.38 -11.01 14.61
CA TYR A 44 -16.59 -10.29 15.60
C TYR A 44 -15.50 -9.44 14.93
N LEU A 45 -14.75 -10.01 13.96
CA LEU A 45 -13.78 -9.24 13.18
C LEU A 45 -14.42 -8.07 12.44
N LEU A 46 -15.57 -8.29 11.77
CA LEU A 46 -16.29 -7.24 11.05
C LEU A 46 -16.74 -6.08 11.93
N LYS A 47 -17.05 -6.36 13.19
CA LYS A 47 -17.41 -5.32 14.17
C LYS A 47 -16.21 -4.48 14.61
N ASN A 48 -15.01 -5.07 14.65
CA ASN A 48 -13.82 -4.46 15.23
C ASN A 48 -12.82 -3.91 14.22
N ILE A 49 -12.81 -4.43 12.99
CA ILE A 49 -11.85 -4.03 11.95
C ILE A 49 -12.54 -3.84 10.60
N SER A 50 -11.79 -3.23 9.65
CA SER A 50 -12.32 -2.96 8.32
C SER A 50 -12.70 -4.25 7.56
N PRO A 51 -13.72 -4.21 6.66
CA PRO A 51 -14.09 -5.36 5.83
C PRO A 51 -12.93 -5.95 5.02
N ASN A 52 -12.03 -5.09 4.53
CA ASN A 52 -10.86 -5.53 3.75
C ASN A 52 -9.82 -6.25 4.64
N SER A 53 -9.58 -5.76 5.87
CA SER A 53 -8.73 -6.46 6.84
C SER A 53 -9.34 -7.78 7.28
N THR A 54 -10.65 -7.81 7.53
CA THR A 54 -11.39 -9.04 7.88
C THR A 54 -11.22 -10.08 6.77
N LYS A 55 -11.41 -9.69 5.49
CA LYS A 55 -11.21 -10.61 4.37
C LYS A 55 -9.80 -11.22 4.37
N THR A 56 -8.77 -10.40 4.59
CA THR A 56 -7.38 -10.87 4.62
C THR A 56 -7.19 -11.87 5.76
N TYR A 57 -7.61 -11.54 6.98
CA TYR A 57 -7.43 -12.40 8.15
C TYR A 57 -8.19 -13.71 8.06
N LEU A 58 -9.41 -13.68 7.51
CA LEU A 58 -10.17 -14.92 7.27
C LEU A 58 -9.52 -15.79 6.19
N ALA A 59 -8.92 -15.21 5.15
CA ALA A 59 -8.19 -15.96 4.14
C ALA A 59 -6.92 -16.60 4.71
N GLU A 60 -6.17 -15.87 5.53
CA GLU A 60 -4.98 -16.37 6.22
C GLU A 60 -5.33 -17.49 7.20
N LEU A 61 -6.37 -17.30 8.03
CA LEU A 61 -6.89 -18.35 8.91
C LEU A 61 -7.27 -19.61 8.13
N LYS A 62 -8.03 -19.46 7.05
CA LYS A 62 -8.44 -20.57 6.20
C LYS A 62 -7.25 -21.29 5.58
N SER A 63 -6.21 -20.56 5.16
CA SER A 63 -4.98 -21.14 4.61
C SER A 63 -4.29 -22.04 5.63
N VAL A 64 -4.15 -21.56 6.87
CA VAL A 64 -3.54 -22.35 7.96
C VAL A 64 -4.37 -23.60 8.26
N ILE A 65 -5.68 -23.47 8.41
CA ILE A 65 -6.57 -24.62 8.68
C ILE A 65 -6.44 -25.67 7.55
N ASN A 66 -6.39 -25.23 6.28
CA ASN A 66 -6.27 -26.15 5.15
C ASN A 66 -4.93 -26.91 5.10
N LEU A 67 -3.85 -26.38 5.68
CA LEU A 67 -2.57 -27.08 5.75
C LEU A 67 -2.64 -28.31 6.67
N TYR A 68 -3.45 -28.24 7.71
CA TYR A 68 -3.53 -29.28 8.77
C TYR A 68 -4.81 -30.15 8.68
N LYS A 69 -5.69 -29.91 7.72
CA LYS A 69 -7.00 -30.58 7.61
C LYS A 69 -6.94 -32.12 7.46
N GLU A 70 -5.82 -32.66 7.02
CA GLU A 70 -5.58 -34.11 6.86
C GLU A 70 -4.94 -34.74 8.08
N GLU A 71 -4.29 -33.93 8.92
CA GLU A 71 -3.57 -34.37 10.11
C GLU A 71 -4.40 -34.22 11.39
N VAL A 72 -5.38 -33.31 11.37
CA VAL A 72 -6.21 -32.94 12.54
C VAL A 72 -7.68 -33.03 12.22
N ASN A 73 -8.46 -33.59 13.14
CA ASN A 73 -9.93 -33.58 13.02
C ASN A 73 -10.47 -32.17 13.30
N ILE A 74 -10.89 -31.47 12.23
CA ILE A 74 -11.46 -30.13 12.33
C ILE A 74 -12.97 -30.23 12.31
N PRO A 75 -13.66 -29.74 13.39
CA PRO A 75 -15.14 -29.88 13.50
C PRO A 75 -15.92 -29.15 12.38
N CYS A 76 -15.32 -28.13 11.76
CA CYS A 76 -15.94 -27.39 10.67
C CYS A 76 -15.76 -28.10 9.32
N LYS A 77 -16.79 -28.78 8.83
CA LYS A 77 -16.77 -29.49 7.54
C LYS A 77 -16.72 -28.53 6.32
N ASN A 78 -17.23 -27.31 6.43
CA ASN A 78 -17.28 -26.36 5.31
C ASN A 78 -16.70 -24.98 5.69
N LEU A 79 -15.37 -24.89 5.62
CA LEU A 79 -14.64 -23.64 5.89
C LEU A 79 -14.99 -22.51 4.93
N LYS A 80 -15.35 -22.82 3.68
CA LYS A 80 -15.70 -21.79 2.68
C LYS A 80 -16.95 -21.02 3.09
N THR A 81 -17.92 -21.72 3.68
CA THR A 81 -19.17 -21.12 4.17
C THR A 81 -18.98 -20.46 5.54
N ALA A 82 -18.22 -21.09 6.45
CA ALA A 82 -17.98 -20.58 7.79
C ALA A 82 -17.12 -19.31 7.83
N LEU A 83 -16.08 -19.27 6.97
CA LEU A 83 -15.16 -18.14 6.81
C LEU A 83 -15.46 -17.35 5.53
N LYS A 84 -16.76 -17.11 5.25
CA LYS A 84 -17.16 -16.32 4.09
C LYS A 84 -16.60 -14.89 4.23
N PRO A 85 -15.80 -14.41 3.28
CA PRO A 85 -15.23 -13.08 3.36
C PRO A 85 -16.32 -12.01 3.24
N ALA A 86 -16.12 -10.90 3.96
CA ALA A 86 -16.92 -9.71 3.77
C ALA A 86 -16.80 -9.17 2.34
N LYS A 87 -17.84 -8.49 1.88
CA LYS A 87 -17.80 -7.78 0.59
C LYS A 87 -16.68 -6.74 0.64
N VAL A 88 -15.77 -6.79 -0.34
CA VAL A 88 -14.67 -5.83 -0.45
C VAL A 88 -15.25 -4.45 -0.72
N VAL A 89 -14.82 -3.47 0.06
CA VAL A 89 -15.15 -2.08 -0.16
C VAL A 89 -14.00 -1.41 -0.90
N LYS A 90 -14.29 -0.82 -2.05
CA LYS A 90 -13.31 -0.06 -2.83
C LYS A 90 -12.92 1.17 -2.02
N SER A 91 -11.65 1.29 -1.67
CA SER A 91 -11.10 2.51 -1.04
C SER A 91 -10.56 3.42 -2.13
N THR A 92 -10.85 4.72 -2.01
CA THR A 92 -10.20 5.74 -2.84
C THR A 92 -8.98 6.29 -2.12
N HIS A 93 -8.03 6.78 -2.88
CA HIS A 93 -6.76 7.27 -2.36
C HIS A 93 -6.41 8.58 -3.06
N CYS A 94 -5.63 9.44 -2.40
CA CYS A 94 -5.09 10.64 -3.00
C CYS A 94 -3.79 10.37 -3.76
N TYR A 95 -3.48 11.28 -4.67
CA TYR A 95 -2.17 11.44 -5.30
C TYR A 95 -1.81 12.93 -5.29
N LEU A 96 -0.54 13.24 -5.49
CA LEU A 96 -0.06 14.59 -5.72
C LEU A 96 0.18 14.77 -7.23
N ASN A 97 -0.45 15.77 -7.83
CA ASN A 97 -0.20 16.10 -9.23
C ASN A 97 1.19 16.77 -9.40
N VAL A 98 1.58 17.04 -10.63
CA VAL A 98 2.88 17.64 -10.93
C VAL A 98 3.08 18.97 -10.20
N ALA A 99 2.06 19.84 -10.18
CA ALA A 99 2.14 21.13 -9.49
C ALA A 99 2.34 20.98 -7.97
N ASP A 100 1.72 19.98 -7.34
CA ASP A 100 1.96 19.68 -5.92
C ASP A 100 3.39 19.21 -5.66
N LEU A 101 3.93 18.38 -6.57
CA LEU A 101 5.33 17.94 -6.47
C LEU A 101 6.31 19.10 -6.63
N GLU A 102 6.03 20.04 -7.52
CA GLU A 102 6.83 21.27 -7.70
C GLU A 102 6.78 22.17 -6.47
N LYS A 103 5.61 22.30 -5.80
CA LYS A 103 5.53 23.00 -4.50
C LYS A 103 6.42 22.34 -3.45
N LEU A 104 6.48 21.01 -3.41
CA LEU A 104 7.38 20.29 -2.50
C LEU A 104 8.86 20.47 -2.87
N GLU A 105 9.20 20.48 -4.16
CA GLU A 105 10.57 20.71 -4.65
C GLU A 105 11.09 22.10 -4.22
N SER A 106 10.25 23.12 -4.36
CA SER A 106 10.60 24.52 -4.08
C SER A 106 10.45 24.91 -2.61
N LEU A 107 9.91 24.05 -1.75
CA LEU A 107 9.62 24.36 -0.35
C LEU A 107 10.90 24.61 0.45
N GLU A 108 11.03 25.81 0.99
CA GLU A 108 12.11 26.23 1.87
C GLU A 108 11.73 26.19 3.36
N GLY A 109 12.67 26.50 4.27
CA GLY A 109 12.41 26.57 5.70
C GLY A 109 12.19 25.21 6.39
N LEU A 110 12.55 24.10 5.74
CA LEU A 110 12.48 22.77 6.33
C LEU A 110 13.69 22.46 7.21
N THR A 111 13.45 21.80 8.34
CA THR A 111 14.54 21.19 9.12
C THR A 111 15.25 20.11 8.32
N LYS A 112 16.48 19.75 8.67
CA LYS A 112 17.24 18.68 7.98
C LYS A 112 16.47 17.37 7.92
N SER A 113 15.77 16.99 9.00
CA SER A 113 14.94 15.77 9.02
C SER A 113 13.77 15.88 8.06
N GLN A 114 13.10 17.03 7.97
CA GLN A 114 12.00 17.25 7.02
C GLN A 114 12.51 17.27 5.57
N GLN A 115 13.66 17.87 5.29
CA GLN A 115 14.29 17.80 3.97
C GLN A 115 14.53 16.37 3.55
N ASN A 116 15.07 15.52 4.44
CA ASN A 116 15.31 14.11 4.15
C ASN A 116 14.02 13.36 3.81
N VAL A 117 12.93 13.60 4.54
CA VAL A 117 11.61 13.00 4.27
C VAL A 117 11.05 13.47 2.94
N ARG A 118 11.11 14.77 2.66
CA ARG A 118 10.70 15.36 1.39
C ARG A 118 11.47 14.76 0.23
N ASP A 119 12.78 14.68 0.33
CA ASP A 119 13.65 14.17 -0.72
C ASP A 119 13.36 12.67 -1.02
N ILE A 120 13.19 11.84 0.00
CA ILE A 120 12.78 10.43 -0.20
C ILE A 120 11.38 10.37 -0.85
N PHE A 121 10.45 11.25 -0.47
CA PHE A 121 9.12 11.27 -1.07
C PHE A 121 9.17 11.66 -2.54
N LEU A 122 9.92 12.72 -2.89
CA LEU A 122 10.14 13.16 -4.26
C LEU A 122 10.83 12.08 -5.10
N LEU A 123 11.85 11.41 -4.54
CA LEU A 123 12.47 10.26 -5.18
C LEU A 123 11.43 9.19 -5.54
N GLN A 124 10.57 8.81 -4.60
CA GLN A 124 9.50 7.86 -4.87
C GLN A 124 8.46 8.37 -5.87
N ALA A 125 8.11 9.66 -5.81
CA ALA A 125 7.10 10.25 -6.68
C ALA A 125 7.57 10.40 -8.13
N TRP A 126 8.87 10.54 -8.35
CA TRP A 126 9.47 10.64 -9.69
C TRP A 126 10.01 9.32 -10.25
N THR A 127 10.07 8.26 -9.46
CA THR A 127 10.56 6.94 -9.89
C THR A 127 9.55 5.83 -9.74
N GLY A 128 8.50 6.07 -8.97
CA GLY A 128 7.53 5.04 -8.65
C GLY A 128 8.06 3.92 -7.73
N CYS A 129 9.31 3.96 -7.25
CA CYS A 129 9.86 2.89 -6.40
C CYS A 129 9.17 2.81 -5.02
N ARG A 130 9.22 1.62 -4.40
CA ARG A 130 8.73 1.47 -3.01
C ARG A 130 9.70 2.14 -2.04
N LEU A 131 9.21 2.56 -0.87
CA LEU A 131 10.06 3.17 0.16
C LEU A 131 11.26 2.28 0.52
N SER A 132 11.04 0.96 0.65
CA SER A 132 12.11 0.00 0.91
C SER A 132 13.17 -0.09 -0.18
N ASP A 133 12.76 0.12 -1.42
CA ASP A 133 13.69 0.10 -2.56
C ASP A 133 14.38 1.47 -2.69
N ALA A 134 13.62 2.58 -2.50
CA ALA A 134 14.13 3.94 -2.62
C ALA A 134 15.33 4.26 -1.71
N ILE A 135 15.28 3.79 -0.45
CA ILE A 135 16.32 4.07 0.54
C ILE A 135 17.63 3.28 0.32
N GLU A 136 17.65 2.37 -0.62
CA GLU A 136 18.81 1.53 -0.93
C GLU A 136 19.40 1.83 -2.31
N LEU A 137 18.80 2.77 -3.03
CA LEU A 137 19.37 3.23 -4.30
C LEU A 137 20.71 3.92 -4.06
N THR A 138 21.61 3.69 -4.99
CA THR A 138 22.95 4.28 -5.03
C THR A 138 23.20 4.93 -6.39
N PRO A 139 24.20 5.78 -6.54
CA PRO A 139 24.57 6.33 -7.84
C PRO A 139 24.85 5.26 -8.92
N ALA A 140 25.32 4.07 -8.52
CA ALA A 140 25.53 2.95 -9.43
C ALA A 140 24.23 2.42 -10.10
N ASN A 141 23.06 2.76 -9.54
CA ASN A 141 21.77 2.42 -10.16
C ASN A 141 21.42 3.35 -11.35
N ILE A 142 22.16 4.44 -11.56
CA ILE A 142 21.93 5.41 -12.62
C ILE A 142 22.97 5.24 -13.71
N ASN A 143 22.51 5.06 -14.95
CA ASN A 143 23.34 5.09 -16.15
C ASN A 143 22.78 6.16 -17.09
N GLY A 144 23.52 7.26 -17.26
CA GLY A 144 23.02 8.45 -17.94
C GLY A 144 21.80 9.03 -17.25
N ASN A 145 20.65 9.04 -17.92
CA ASN A 145 19.37 9.49 -17.37
C ASN A 145 18.40 8.34 -17.04
N ILE A 146 18.90 7.12 -16.96
CA ILE A 146 18.11 5.91 -16.67
C ILE A 146 18.47 5.36 -15.29
N LEU A 147 17.49 5.26 -14.40
CA LEU A 147 17.56 4.55 -13.14
C LEU A 147 17.11 3.11 -13.36
N SER A 148 17.92 2.14 -12.95
CA SER A 148 17.58 0.71 -13.02
C SER A 148 17.82 0.02 -11.67
N TYR A 149 16.85 -0.78 -11.24
CA TYR A 149 16.96 -1.56 -10.01
C TYR A 149 16.06 -2.79 -10.04
N THR A 150 16.37 -3.77 -9.20
CA THR A 150 15.51 -4.93 -8.95
C THR A 150 14.77 -4.75 -7.62
N SER A 151 13.44 -4.77 -7.63
CA SER A 151 12.63 -4.60 -6.42
C SER A 151 12.83 -5.76 -5.45
N LYS A 152 13.17 -5.48 -4.20
CA LYS A 152 13.40 -6.50 -3.16
C LYS A 152 12.18 -7.38 -2.90
N LYS A 153 10.99 -6.80 -2.91
CA LYS A 153 9.76 -7.52 -2.56
C LYS A 153 9.27 -8.46 -3.67
N THR A 154 9.44 -8.07 -4.92
CA THR A 154 8.84 -8.78 -6.06
C THR A 154 9.87 -9.40 -7.00
N GLN A 155 11.17 -9.14 -6.76
CA GLN A 155 12.28 -9.58 -7.62
C GLN A 155 12.08 -9.19 -9.09
N THR A 156 11.32 -8.10 -9.33
CA THR A 156 11.05 -7.58 -10.68
C THR A 156 12.02 -6.44 -10.98
N PHE A 157 12.53 -6.44 -12.20
CA PHE A 157 13.37 -5.37 -12.73
C PHE A 157 12.52 -4.16 -13.09
N ALA A 158 13.03 -2.97 -12.83
CA ALA A 158 12.43 -1.69 -13.20
C ALA A 158 13.50 -0.80 -13.84
N SER A 159 13.12 -0.08 -14.90
CA SER A 159 13.98 0.88 -15.60
C SER A 159 13.16 2.13 -15.90
N ILE A 160 13.65 3.30 -15.45
CA ILE A 160 12.87 4.53 -15.39
C ILE A 160 13.76 5.69 -15.85
N PRO A 161 13.33 6.52 -16.81
CA PRO A 161 14.00 7.79 -17.08
C PRO A 161 13.84 8.72 -15.88
N VAL A 162 14.91 9.41 -15.49
CA VAL A 162 14.91 10.23 -14.28
C VAL A 162 15.33 11.68 -14.53
N LYS A 163 14.73 12.57 -13.75
CA LYS A 163 15.11 13.98 -13.67
C LYS A 163 16.47 14.15 -12.96
N PRO A 164 17.25 15.21 -13.24
CA PRO A 164 18.49 15.51 -12.51
C PRO A 164 18.32 15.59 -10.99
N LEU A 165 17.14 16.02 -10.51
CA LEU A 165 16.80 16.04 -9.07
C LEU A 165 16.95 14.66 -8.43
N VAL A 166 16.53 13.60 -9.12
CA VAL A 166 16.59 12.21 -8.62
C VAL A 166 18.04 11.80 -8.37
N GLY A 167 18.95 12.11 -9.30
CA GLY A 167 20.38 11.85 -9.14
C GLY A 167 20.95 12.54 -7.90
N ARG A 168 20.67 13.85 -7.75
CA ARG A 168 21.11 14.62 -6.57
C ARG A 168 20.56 14.08 -5.24
N ILE A 169 19.35 13.55 -5.24
CA ILE A 169 18.78 12.92 -4.04
C ILE A 169 19.50 11.60 -3.74
N ILE A 170 19.72 10.77 -4.75
CA ILE A 170 20.38 9.46 -4.59
C ILE A 170 21.81 9.63 -4.07
N GLU A 171 22.56 10.61 -4.53
CA GLU A 171 23.90 10.92 -4.01
C GLU A 171 23.91 11.23 -2.52
N ARG A 172 22.84 11.83 -2.00
CA ARG A 172 22.69 12.19 -0.59
C ARG A 172 22.12 11.07 0.29
N LEU A 173 21.55 10.02 -0.28
CA LEU A 173 20.89 8.93 0.48
C LEU A 173 21.76 8.31 1.58
N PRO A 174 23.07 8.04 1.37
CA PRO A 174 23.93 7.47 2.43
C PRO A 174 23.98 8.30 3.71
N HIS A 175 23.69 9.58 3.61
CA HIS A 175 23.69 10.53 4.74
C HIS A 175 22.29 10.80 5.31
N ILE A 176 21.25 10.11 4.79
CA ILE A 176 19.86 10.30 5.20
C ILE A 176 19.50 9.30 6.30
N LYS A 177 19.19 9.80 7.49
CA LYS A 177 18.58 8.97 8.53
C LYS A 177 17.14 8.61 8.16
N VAL A 178 16.89 7.35 7.88
CA VAL A 178 15.56 6.84 7.53
C VAL A 178 14.70 6.74 8.79
N LEU A 179 13.49 7.29 8.72
CA LEU A 179 12.50 7.21 9.79
C LEU A 179 11.70 5.92 9.70
N THR A 180 11.10 5.52 10.82
CA THR A 180 10.07 4.46 10.77
C THR A 180 8.93 4.90 9.84
N LYS A 181 8.25 3.92 9.23
CA LYS A 181 7.15 4.22 8.29
C LYS A 181 6.06 5.12 8.89
N ALA A 182 5.75 4.94 10.18
CA ALA A 182 4.77 5.77 10.88
C ALA A 182 5.24 7.23 11.03
N CYS A 183 6.48 7.43 11.47
CA CYS A 183 7.08 8.76 11.57
C CYS A 183 7.23 9.43 10.22
N TYR A 184 7.65 8.68 9.20
CA TYR A 184 7.74 9.15 7.81
C TYR A 184 6.38 9.67 7.30
N ASN A 185 5.30 8.85 7.44
CA ASN A 185 3.98 9.24 6.97
C ASN A 185 3.43 10.48 7.69
N ARG A 186 3.70 10.62 9.00
CA ARG A 186 3.32 11.83 9.74
C ARG A 186 4.10 13.04 9.26
N ALA A 187 5.41 12.90 9.08
CA ALA A 187 6.27 13.99 8.65
C ALA A 187 5.93 14.50 7.25
N ILE A 188 5.67 13.61 6.30
CA ILE A 188 5.30 14.02 4.93
C ILE A 188 3.96 14.75 4.89
N GLY A 189 2.98 14.38 5.72
CA GLY A 189 1.72 15.13 5.86
C GLY A 189 1.99 16.58 6.30
N ILE A 190 2.78 16.78 7.35
CA ILE A 190 3.17 18.12 7.85
C ILE A 190 3.92 18.92 6.76
N ILE A 191 4.78 18.28 5.99
CA ILE A 191 5.51 18.93 4.90
C ILE A 191 4.56 19.36 3.79
N CYS A 192 3.60 18.52 3.42
CA CYS A 192 2.56 18.87 2.44
C CYS A 192 1.68 20.02 2.91
N GLU A 193 1.32 20.06 4.21
CA GLU A 193 0.59 21.18 4.81
C GLU A 193 1.38 22.48 4.69
N LYS A 194 2.68 22.46 5.03
CA LYS A 194 3.58 23.62 4.88
C LYS A 194 3.73 24.07 3.43
N ALA A 195 3.64 23.15 2.46
CA ALA A 195 3.66 23.45 1.03
C ALA A 195 2.33 24.00 0.50
N GLY A 196 1.31 24.18 1.36
CA GLY A 196 -0.01 24.67 0.98
C GLY A 196 -0.83 23.65 0.18
N ILE A 197 -0.55 22.34 0.32
CA ILE A 197 -1.31 21.24 -0.33
C ILE A 197 -2.50 20.88 0.58
N ASN A 198 -3.45 21.78 0.69
CA ASN A 198 -4.53 21.70 1.67
C ASN A 198 -5.95 21.67 1.07
N GLU A 199 -6.07 21.57 -0.26
CA GLU A 199 -7.37 21.45 -0.91
C GLU A 199 -8.17 20.26 -0.35
N PRO A 200 -9.52 20.40 -0.20
CA PRO A 200 -10.36 19.32 0.30
C PRO A 200 -10.46 18.19 -0.72
N ILE A 201 -10.25 16.96 -0.27
CA ILE A 201 -10.42 15.76 -1.11
C ILE A 201 -11.44 14.80 -0.50
N ASN A 202 -12.18 14.13 -1.38
CA ASN A 202 -13.14 13.10 -1.00
C ASN A 202 -12.51 11.72 -1.07
N LEU A 203 -12.42 11.05 0.07
CA LEU A 203 -11.89 9.69 0.16
C LEU A 203 -12.96 8.72 0.66
N THR A 204 -12.86 7.47 0.21
CA THR A 204 -13.63 6.36 0.78
C THR A 204 -12.71 5.52 1.67
N LYS A 205 -12.94 5.56 2.98
CA LYS A 205 -12.17 4.79 3.97
C LYS A 205 -13.12 3.86 4.73
N SER A 206 -12.84 2.56 4.68
CA SER A 206 -13.69 1.53 5.33
C SER A 206 -15.18 1.61 4.93
N GLY A 207 -15.47 2.03 3.69
CA GLY A 207 -16.84 2.15 3.16
C GLY A 207 -17.54 3.46 3.48
N LYS A 208 -16.92 4.36 4.23
CA LYS A 208 -17.45 5.69 4.52
C LYS A 208 -16.76 6.73 3.65
N ARG A 209 -17.54 7.64 3.07
CA ARG A 209 -17.01 8.84 2.41
C ARG A 209 -16.61 9.84 3.49
N ILE A 210 -15.41 10.38 3.38
CA ILE A 210 -14.87 11.42 4.24
C ILE A 210 -14.26 12.51 3.38
N THR A 211 -14.41 13.76 3.78
CA THR A 211 -13.72 14.90 3.19
C THR A 211 -12.64 15.34 4.16
N ILE A 212 -11.40 15.40 3.69
CA ILE A 212 -10.25 15.81 4.48
C ILE A 212 -9.35 16.72 3.65
N PRO A 213 -8.52 17.56 4.28
CA PRO A 213 -7.45 18.25 3.57
C PRO A 213 -6.50 17.22 2.92
N LYS A 214 -6.01 17.53 1.71
CA LYS A 214 -5.21 16.59 0.91
C LYS A 214 -3.97 16.09 1.64
N TYR A 215 -3.27 16.96 2.38
CA TYR A 215 -2.08 16.59 3.15
C TYR A 215 -2.33 15.47 4.18
N GLU A 216 -3.52 15.37 4.76
CA GLU A 216 -3.87 14.28 5.69
C GLU A 216 -3.99 12.90 5.01
N GLY A 217 -4.26 12.90 3.70
CA GLY A 217 -4.32 11.69 2.88
C GLY A 217 -2.96 11.20 2.39
N VAL A 218 -1.89 11.99 2.57
CA VAL A 218 -0.57 11.69 2.03
C VAL A 218 0.19 10.65 2.86
N SER A 219 0.86 9.75 2.18
CA SER A 219 1.70 8.71 2.77
C SER A 219 2.78 8.26 1.79
N SER A 220 3.70 7.40 2.20
CA SER A 220 4.69 6.80 1.30
C SER A 220 4.09 6.11 0.07
N HIS A 221 2.89 5.55 0.18
CA HIS A 221 2.19 4.97 -0.97
C HIS A 221 1.58 6.02 -1.90
N THR A 222 1.32 7.22 -1.40
CA THR A 222 0.86 8.35 -2.23
C THR A 222 1.90 8.73 -3.27
N ALA A 223 3.19 8.70 -2.94
CA ALA A 223 4.27 8.96 -3.90
C ALA A 223 4.19 8.02 -5.12
N ARG A 224 4.04 6.71 -4.92
CA ARG A 224 3.88 5.75 -6.03
C ARG A 224 2.59 5.95 -6.81
N ARG A 225 1.51 6.38 -6.13
CA ARG A 225 0.26 6.74 -6.80
C ARG A 225 0.42 7.98 -7.65
N SER A 226 1.14 8.98 -7.15
CA SER A 226 1.48 10.19 -7.90
C SER A 226 2.25 9.85 -9.17
N PHE A 227 3.27 8.99 -9.08
CA PHE A 227 4.00 8.53 -10.26
C PHE A 227 3.09 7.89 -11.30
N ALA A 228 2.30 6.89 -10.89
CA ALA A 228 1.43 6.16 -11.82
C ALA A 228 0.34 7.06 -12.41
N THR A 229 -0.28 7.90 -11.59
CA THR A 229 -1.39 8.75 -12.02
C THR A 229 -0.91 9.87 -12.94
N ASN A 230 0.17 10.58 -12.58
CA ASN A 230 0.72 11.66 -13.42
C ASN A 230 1.19 11.15 -14.78
N LEU A 231 1.80 9.97 -14.85
CA LEU A 231 2.18 9.36 -16.14
C LEU A 231 0.96 8.94 -16.95
N TYR A 232 -0.06 8.40 -16.29
CA TYR A 232 -1.31 8.01 -16.96
C TYR A 232 -2.04 9.24 -17.52
N GLU A 233 -2.14 10.32 -16.75
CA GLU A 233 -2.74 11.61 -17.18
C GLU A 233 -1.91 12.28 -18.28
N ALA A 234 -0.61 12.03 -18.35
CA ALA A 234 0.26 12.45 -19.45
C ALA A 234 0.15 11.55 -20.71
N GLY A 235 -0.81 10.62 -20.74
CA GLY A 235 -1.04 9.74 -21.90
C GLY A 235 -0.06 8.56 -22.03
N ILE A 236 0.77 8.29 -21.02
CA ILE A 236 1.69 7.14 -21.08
C ILE A 236 0.88 5.83 -20.94
N PRO A 237 1.02 4.88 -21.86
CA PRO A 237 0.32 3.61 -21.83
C PRO A 237 0.58 2.83 -20.54
N ILE A 238 -0.47 2.23 -19.97
CA ILE A 238 -0.44 1.56 -18.66
C ILE A 238 0.57 0.40 -18.59
N ASN A 239 0.82 -0.29 -19.70
CA ASN A 239 1.82 -1.34 -19.78
C ASN A 239 3.25 -0.79 -19.59
N LYS A 240 3.56 0.40 -20.13
CA LYS A 240 4.84 1.08 -19.90
C LYS A 240 4.97 1.53 -18.44
N ILE A 241 3.90 2.10 -17.86
CA ILE A 241 3.88 2.47 -16.43
C ILE A 241 4.09 1.23 -15.55
N SER A 242 3.44 0.12 -15.90
CA SER A 242 3.58 -1.17 -15.20
C SER A 242 5.02 -1.67 -15.18
N TYR A 243 5.69 -1.62 -16.33
CA TYR A 243 7.10 -1.97 -16.46
C TYR A 243 7.99 -1.07 -15.58
N MET A 244 7.82 0.25 -15.67
CA MET A 244 8.59 1.22 -14.85
C MET A 244 8.38 1.01 -13.34
N MET A 245 7.20 0.57 -12.91
CA MET A 245 6.90 0.28 -11.52
C MET A 245 7.35 -1.12 -11.05
N GLY A 246 7.87 -1.95 -11.93
CA GLY A 246 8.19 -3.35 -11.63
C GLY A 246 6.96 -4.15 -11.20
N HIS A 247 5.85 -4.02 -11.93
CA HIS A 247 4.64 -4.79 -11.70
C HIS A 247 4.56 -5.95 -12.70
N SER A 248 4.13 -7.12 -12.22
CA SER A 248 3.95 -8.31 -13.07
C SER A 248 2.69 -8.28 -13.93
N SER A 249 1.77 -7.32 -13.68
CA SER A 249 0.55 -7.13 -14.48
C SER A 249 0.06 -5.68 -14.44
N THR A 250 -0.64 -5.26 -15.49
CA THR A 250 -1.29 -3.94 -15.56
C THR A 250 -2.38 -3.77 -14.50
N ALA A 251 -3.09 -4.85 -14.14
CA ALA A 251 -4.08 -4.84 -13.07
C ALA A 251 -3.51 -4.43 -11.69
N MET A 252 -2.20 -4.63 -11.47
CA MET A 252 -1.53 -4.10 -10.28
C MET A 252 -1.35 -2.57 -10.38
N THR A 253 -1.03 -2.06 -11.57
CA THR A 253 -0.82 -0.64 -11.83
C THR A 253 -2.15 0.14 -11.75
N GLU A 254 -3.24 -0.40 -12.28
CA GLU A 254 -4.59 0.19 -12.19
C GLU A 254 -5.00 0.54 -10.75
N ARG A 255 -4.57 -0.24 -9.76
CA ARG A 255 -4.82 0.05 -8.33
C ARG A 255 -4.07 1.28 -7.80
N TYR A 256 -3.07 1.75 -8.52
CA TYR A 256 -2.31 2.94 -8.17
C TYR A 256 -2.82 4.19 -8.88
N ILE A 257 -3.52 4.05 -10.00
CA ILE A 257 -4.11 5.17 -10.73
C ILE A 257 -5.31 5.70 -9.94
N CYS A 258 -5.27 6.97 -9.62
CA CYS A 258 -6.27 7.68 -8.81
C CYS A 258 -7.14 8.64 -9.64
N SER A 259 -6.84 8.83 -10.92
CA SER A 259 -7.66 9.66 -11.81
C SER A 259 -9.07 9.10 -11.91
N ASN A 260 -10.07 9.98 -11.84
CA ASN A 260 -11.40 9.63 -12.31
C ASN A 260 -11.29 9.44 -13.82
N MET A 261 -11.84 8.36 -14.36
CA MET A 261 -12.08 8.25 -15.79
C MET A 261 -13.24 9.19 -16.15
N GLU A 262 -13.00 10.50 -16.09
CA GLU A 262 -13.81 11.43 -16.84
C GLU A 262 -13.44 11.21 -18.31
N LEU A 263 -14.47 11.05 -19.15
CA LEU A 263 -14.29 10.97 -20.59
C LEU A 263 -13.48 12.20 -21.02
N SER A 264 -12.24 12.00 -21.43
CA SER A 264 -11.39 13.11 -21.88
C SER A 264 -12.07 13.80 -23.07
N ASN A 265 -11.78 15.08 -23.24
CA ASN A 265 -12.28 15.82 -24.41
C ASN A 265 -11.92 15.11 -25.74
N GLU A 266 -10.78 14.45 -25.79
CA GLU A 266 -10.34 13.63 -26.94
C GLU A 266 -11.29 12.47 -27.23
N VAL A 267 -11.80 11.76 -26.17
CA VAL A 267 -12.81 10.71 -26.35
C VAL A 267 -14.13 11.32 -26.83
N MET A 268 -14.51 12.49 -26.29
CA MET A 268 -15.73 13.20 -26.74
C MET A 268 -15.60 13.70 -28.19
N GLU A 269 -14.41 14.08 -28.61
CA GLU A 269 -14.15 14.49 -30.01
C GLU A 269 -14.20 13.31 -30.96
N PHE A 270 -13.76 12.12 -30.59
CA PHE A 270 -13.84 10.92 -31.42
C PHE A 270 -15.29 10.54 -31.77
N PHE A 271 -16.25 10.90 -30.93
CA PHE A 271 -17.69 10.61 -31.15
C PHE A 271 -18.48 11.80 -31.76
N LYS A 272 -17.82 12.89 -32.14
CA LYS A 272 -18.43 13.98 -32.95
C LYS A 272 -18.32 13.70 -34.45
#